data_02afc3ae6ebae05c4eed67afd5af08f0
#
_entry.id   02afc3ae6ebae05c4eed67afd5af08f0
#
_cell.length_a   1.000
_cell.length_b   1.000
_cell.length_c   1.000
_cell.angle_alpha   90.00
_cell.angle_beta   90.00
_cell.angle_gamma   90.00
#
_symmetry.space_group_name_H-M   'P 1'
#
loop_
_entity.id
_entity.type
_entity.pdbx_description
1 polymer ?
#
loop_
_entity_poly.entity_id
_entity_poly.type
_entity_poly.pdbx_seq_one_letter_code
_entity_poly.pdbx_strand_id
1 'polypeptide(L)'
;DGNGTDLETNSFYEGKNDKIHLIDKYKARGIGVIYNKITKDCLNLGTGGEGKTMGLAPFGEKKKKTIIDFSKVVYKGIETDYSSIIKRMPFSDILSLNKNIKIPKLNIKLKKRKKSEDILKNHWKQIAFEVQDETEKCFIHLGKEIEKVINSKNICIAGGVALNSVANQKLFNNTSFKDIFIYPACSDAGVPFGLAIWALYNHPKFKLKNRKTI
;
A
#
# COMPACT_ATOMS: atom_id res chain seq x y z
N ASP A 1 -0.92 -0.28 -3.53
CA ASP A 1 0.52 -0.37 -3.74
C ASP A 1 0.92 0.19 -5.12
N GLY A 2 2.10 -0.19 -5.64
CA GLY A 2 2.48 0.04 -7.03
C GLY A 2 1.67 -0.81 -8.01
N ASN A 3 2.09 -0.86 -9.28
CA ASN A 3 1.42 -1.70 -10.27
C ASN A 3 2.05 -3.10 -10.27
N GLY A 4 1.23 -4.14 -10.16
CA GLY A 4 1.62 -5.52 -10.38
C GLY A 4 1.75 -5.87 -11.87
N THR A 5 1.92 -7.15 -12.17
CA THR A 5 2.18 -7.66 -13.54
C THR A 5 1.07 -7.28 -14.53
N ASP A 6 -0.19 -7.31 -14.07
CA ASP A 6 -1.37 -6.94 -14.86
C ASP A 6 -1.85 -5.51 -14.56
N LEU A 7 -1.00 -4.66 -13.99
CA LEU A 7 -1.30 -3.30 -13.53
C LEU A 7 -2.29 -3.23 -12.37
N GLU A 8 -2.48 -4.33 -11.66
CA GLU A 8 -3.25 -4.35 -10.42
C GLU A 8 -2.49 -3.59 -9.32
N THR A 9 -3.25 -2.88 -8.49
CA THR A 9 -2.74 -2.19 -7.31
C THR A 9 -3.10 -2.90 -6.02
N ASN A 10 -4.20 -3.64 -6.06
CA ASN A 10 -4.66 -4.48 -4.97
C ASN A 10 -5.02 -5.85 -5.55
N SER A 11 -4.60 -6.92 -4.90
CA SER A 11 -4.96 -8.29 -5.23
C SER A 11 -5.32 -9.05 -3.96
N PHE A 12 -6.39 -9.81 -4.01
CA PHE A 12 -6.94 -10.52 -2.88
C PHE A 12 -6.95 -12.02 -3.18
N TYR A 13 -6.44 -12.77 -2.24
CA TYR A 13 -6.28 -14.22 -2.36
C TYR A 13 -6.82 -14.93 -1.13
N GLU A 14 -7.37 -16.12 -1.33
CA GLU A 14 -7.66 -17.08 -0.28
C GLU A 14 -6.62 -18.20 -0.30
N GLY A 15 -5.96 -18.43 0.84
CA GLY A 15 -5.11 -19.60 1.07
C GLY A 15 -5.95 -20.74 1.63
N LYS A 16 -6.02 -21.88 0.91
CA LYS A 16 -6.78 -23.06 1.36
C LYS A 16 -6.16 -24.33 0.81
N ASN A 17 -5.96 -25.32 1.69
CA ASN A 17 -5.43 -26.63 1.33
C ASN A 17 -4.15 -26.54 0.46
N ASP A 18 -3.14 -25.84 0.93
CA ASP A 18 -1.85 -25.64 0.25
C ASP A 18 -1.93 -24.93 -1.13
N LYS A 19 -3.06 -24.32 -1.44
CA LYS A 19 -3.28 -23.55 -2.65
C LYS A 19 -3.64 -22.11 -2.34
N ILE A 20 -3.26 -21.23 -3.26
CA ILE A 20 -3.61 -19.81 -3.23
C ILE A 20 -4.59 -19.55 -4.38
N HIS A 21 -5.79 -19.12 -4.04
CA HIS A 21 -6.85 -18.81 -5.00
C HIS A 21 -7.01 -17.30 -5.10
N LEU A 22 -6.91 -16.76 -6.32
CA LEU A 22 -7.23 -15.37 -6.57
C LEU A 22 -8.75 -15.19 -6.39
N ILE A 23 -9.14 -14.25 -5.53
CA ILE A 23 -10.54 -13.87 -5.33
C ILE A 23 -10.87 -12.73 -6.28
N ASP A 24 -10.07 -11.67 -6.23
CA ASP A 24 -10.28 -10.49 -7.04
C ASP A 24 -9.01 -9.64 -7.13
N LYS A 25 -8.95 -8.77 -8.13
CA LYS A 25 -7.86 -7.79 -8.31
C LYS A 25 -8.40 -6.48 -8.87
N TYR A 26 -7.85 -5.38 -8.39
CA TYR A 26 -8.28 -4.05 -8.80
C TYR A 26 -7.14 -3.27 -9.47
N LYS A 27 -7.46 -2.67 -10.61
CA LYS A 27 -6.53 -1.92 -11.47
C LYS A 27 -6.81 -0.42 -11.38
N ALA A 28 -6.27 0.24 -10.35
CA ALA A 28 -6.38 1.68 -10.21
C ALA A 28 -5.10 2.27 -9.64
N ARG A 29 -5.14 3.52 -9.24
CA ARG A 29 -4.05 4.13 -8.46
C ARG A 29 -4.26 3.82 -6.99
N GLY A 30 -3.38 3.00 -6.45
CA GLY A 30 -3.39 2.65 -5.04
C GLY A 30 -2.84 3.75 -4.14
N ILE A 31 -3.18 3.68 -2.86
CA ILE A 31 -2.70 4.61 -1.83
C ILE A 31 -1.17 4.65 -1.74
N GLY A 32 -0.47 3.53 -2.01
CA GLY A 32 0.98 3.46 -1.98
C GLY A 32 1.65 4.40 -2.97
N VAL A 33 1.09 4.54 -4.17
CA VAL A 33 1.60 5.50 -5.16
C VAL A 33 1.46 6.93 -4.66
N ILE A 34 0.34 7.26 -4.02
CA ILE A 34 0.09 8.59 -3.47
C ILE A 34 1.03 8.87 -2.31
N TYR A 35 1.17 7.91 -1.40
CA TYR A 35 2.06 8.00 -0.25
C TYR A 35 3.50 8.28 -0.70
N ASN A 36 4.01 7.50 -1.67
CA ASN A 36 5.33 7.70 -2.26
C ASN A 36 5.47 9.09 -2.90
N LYS A 37 4.47 9.52 -3.70
CA LYS A 37 4.48 10.83 -4.35
C LYS A 37 4.52 11.98 -3.35
N ILE A 38 3.72 11.93 -2.30
CA ILE A 38 3.71 12.95 -1.25
C ILE A 38 5.06 12.94 -0.51
N THR A 39 5.58 11.77 -0.17
CA THR A 39 6.89 11.62 0.47
C THR A 39 8.01 12.25 -0.37
N LYS A 40 8.08 11.87 -1.64
CA LYS A 40 9.18 12.26 -2.52
C LYS A 40 9.01 13.66 -3.10
N ASP A 41 7.84 13.95 -3.67
CA ASP A 41 7.65 15.15 -4.49
C ASP A 41 7.18 16.36 -3.67
N CYS A 42 6.46 16.13 -2.57
CA CYS A 42 5.97 17.18 -1.68
C CYS A 42 6.88 17.39 -0.47
N LEU A 43 7.04 16.37 0.37
CA LEU A 43 7.86 16.45 1.58
C LEU A 43 9.37 16.46 1.30
N ASN A 44 9.76 16.08 0.08
CA ASN A 44 11.16 16.03 -0.37
C ASN A 44 12.06 15.20 0.56
N LEU A 45 11.56 14.03 0.97
CA LEU A 45 12.26 13.10 1.85
C LEU A 45 13.07 12.03 1.08
N GLY A 46 13.03 12.10 -0.26
CA GLY A 46 13.76 11.18 -1.14
C GLY A 46 13.03 9.85 -1.39
N THR A 47 13.65 9.02 -2.21
CA THR A 47 13.18 7.64 -2.47
C THR A 47 13.44 6.79 -1.23
N GLY A 48 12.47 5.98 -0.81
CA GLY A 48 12.55 5.19 0.43
C GLY A 48 12.30 6.01 1.70
N GLY A 49 11.80 7.25 1.57
CA GLY A 49 11.51 8.14 2.69
C GLY A 49 10.15 7.90 3.36
N GLU A 50 9.40 6.87 2.96
CA GLU A 50 8.04 6.60 3.42
C GLU A 50 7.99 6.37 4.94
N GLY A 51 8.96 5.68 5.50
CA GLY A 51 9.10 5.52 6.96
C GLY A 51 9.28 6.85 7.70
N LYS A 52 9.95 7.85 7.08
CA LYS A 52 10.08 9.19 7.66
C LYS A 52 8.74 9.94 7.62
N THR A 53 7.96 9.78 6.55
CA THR A 53 6.60 10.34 6.45
C THR A 53 5.70 9.73 7.53
N MET A 54 5.75 8.40 7.71
CA MET A 54 5.02 7.69 8.77
C MET A 54 5.43 8.21 10.16
N GLY A 55 6.74 8.37 10.43
CA GLY A 55 7.23 8.91 11.70
C GLY A 55 6.93 10.39 11.93
N LEU A 56 6.70 11.18 10.86
CA LEU A 56 6.31 12.60 10.96
C LEU A 56 4.80 12.77 11.22
N ALA A 57 3.98 11.83 10.78
CA ALA A 57 2.51 11.91 10.84
C ALA A 57 1.95 12.15 12.25
N PRO A 58 2.46 11.52 13.35
CA PRO A 58 1.95 11.75 14.69
C PRO A 58 2.07 13.19 15.21
N PHE A 59 2.87 14.01 14.55
CA PHE A 59 3.02 15.45 14.90
C PHE A 59 2.03 16.36 14.18
N GLY A 60 1.17 15.82 13.31
CA GLY A 60 0.01 16.51 12.74
C GLY A 60 -1.25 16.21 13.54
N GLU A 61 -2.37 16.76 13.13
CA GLU A 61 -3.65 16.63 13.85
C GLU A 61 -4.85 16.59 12.89
N LYS A 62 -5.95 16.04 13.35
CA LYS A 62 -7.21 16.05 12.60
C LYS A 62 -7.80 17.45 12.54
N LYS A 63 -8.00 18.01 11.34
CA LYS A 63 -8.56 19.36 11.13
C LYS A 63 -9.84 19.31 10.30
N LYS A 64 -10.71 20.31 10.52
CA LYS A 64 -11.92 20.49 9.69
C LYS A 64 -11.57 20.83 8.23
N LYS A 65 -10.51 21.64 8.03
CA LYS A 65 -10.01 22.01 6.71
C LYS A 65 -8.68 21.30 6.47
N THR A 66 -8.65 20.40 5.51
CA THR A 66 -7.47 19.64 5.10
C THR A 66 -6.65 20.35 4.04
N ILE A 67 -5.37 20.02 3.94
CA ILE A 67 -4.47 20.48 2.87
C ILE A 67 -4.70 19.60 1.62
N ILE A 68 -4.92 18.29 1.84
CA ILE A 68 -5.20 17.31 0.79
C ILE A 68 -6.68 16.95 0.86
N ASP A 69 -7.39 17.17 -0.23
CA ASP A 69 -8.81 16.84 -0.31
C ASP A 69 -8.99 15.39 -0.76
N PHE A 70 -9.13 14.47 0.19
CA PHE A 70 -9.47 13.06 -0.05
C PHE A 70 -10.97 12.79 -0.12
N SER A 71 -11.84 13.81 -0.03
CA SER A 71 -13.29 13.62 -0.02
C SER A 71 -13.86 13.01 -1.30
N LYS A 72 -13.11 13.09 -2.40
CA LYS A 72 -13.48 12.53 -3.72
C LYS A 72 -12.89 11.14 -3.98
N VAL A 73 -12.22 10.55 -3.01
CA VAL A 73 -11.74 9.16 -3.11
C VAL A 73 -12.95 8.25 -3.00
N VAL A 74 -13.02 7.26 -3.88
CA VAL A 74 -14.13 6.30 -3.92
C VAL A 74 -13.69 4.98 -3.31
N TYR A 75 -14.47 4.52 -2.34
CA TYR A 75 -14.35 3.20 -1.72
C TYR A 75 -15.58 2.39 -2.10
N LYS A 76 -15.41 1.32 -2.91
CA LYS A 76 -16.51 0.45 -3.35
C LYS A 76 -16.05 -1.01 -3.34
N GLY A 77 -16.50 -1.77 -2.36
CA GLY A 77 -15.96 -3.12 -2.15
C GLY A 77 -14.44 -3.05 -1.97
N ILE A 78 -13.69 -3.88 -2.68
CA ILE A 78 -12.23 -3.86 -2.67
C ILE A 78 -11.60 -2.77 -3.56
N GLU A 79 -12.41 -2.00 -4.26
CA GLU A 79 -11.95 -0.90 -5.09
C GLU A 79 -11.65 0.35 -4.24
N THR A 80 -10.48 0.93 -4.46
CA THR A 80 -10.06 2.17 -3.82
C THR A 80 -9.56 3.13 -4.90
N ASP A 81 -10.44 4.00 -5.41
CA ASP A 81 -10.12 4.87 -6.54
C ASP A 81 -9.63 6.26 -6.08
N TYR A 82 -8.35 6.48 -6.31
CA TYR A 82 -7.64 7.74 -6.04
C TYR A 82 -7.42 8.59 -7.29
N SER A 83 -8.18 8.39 -8.37
CA SER A 83 -8.02 9.16 -9.63
C SER A 83 -8.24 10.67 -9.46
N SER A 84 -9.00 11.08 -8.45
CA SER A 84 -9.15 12.48 -8.06
C SER A 84 -7.84 13.13 -7.56
N ILE A 85 -6.94 12.33 -6.99
CA ILE A 85 -5.67 12.78 -6.40
C ILE A 85 -4.51 12.62 -7.39
N ILE A 86 -4.49 11.54 -8.16
CA ILE A 86 -3.41 11.23 -9.09
C ILE A 86 -3.95 10.77 -10.44
N LYS A 87 -3.48 11.37 -11.53
CA LYS A 87 -3.94 11.05 -12.87
C LYS A 87 -3.56 9.61 -13.25
N ARG A 88 -4.51 8.86 -13.81
CA ARG A 88 -4.26 7.53 -14.38
C ARG A 88 -3.36 7.65 -15.60
N MET A 89 -2.33 6.82 -15.70
CA MET A 89 -1.56 6.72 -16.93
C MET A 89 -2.29 5.79 -17.92
N PRO A 90 -2.35 6.16 -19.21
CA PRO A 90 -2.78 5.21 -20.23
C PRO A 90 -1.88 3.97 -20.25
N PHE A 91 -2.47 2.81 -20.53
CA PHE A 91 -1.73 1.55 -20.61
C PHE A 91 -0.61 1.58 -21.65
N SER A 92 -0.86 2.25 -22.78
CA SER A 92 0.15 2.51 -23.83
C SER A 92 1.42 3.18 -23.33
N ASP A 93 1.29 4.09 -22.35
CA ASP A 93 2.44 4.83 -21.81
C ASP A 93 3.30 3.97 -20.87
N ILE A 94 2.69 2.93 -20.27
CA ILE A 94 3.37 2.00 -19.36
C ILE A 94 4.14 0.94 -20.17
N LEU A 95 3.56 0.46 -21.26
CA LEU A 95 4.18 -0.54 -22.14
C LEU A 95 5.25 0.05 -23.08
N SER A 96 5.20 1.36 -23.35
CA SER A 96 6.26 1.99 -24.14
C SER A 96 7.54 2.00 -23.28
N LEU A 97 8.52 1.18 -23.65
CA LEU A 97 9.91 1.21 -23.14
C LEU A 97 10.61 2.55 -23.48
N ASN A 98 9.84 3.58 -23.81
CA ASN A 98 10.30 4.88 -24.19
C ASN A 98 10.86 5.60 -22.96
N LYS A 99 12.13 6.00 -23.01
CA LYS A 99 12.87 6.69 -21.93
C LYS A 99 12.22 7.98 -21.43
N ASN A 100 11.12 8.43 -22.06
CA ASN A 100 10.35 9.64 -21.73
C ASN A 100 9.02 9.36 -21.04
N ILE A 101 8.89 8.26 -20.27
CA ILE A 101 7.68 8.00 -19.48
C ILE A 101 7.43 9.18 -18.55
N LYS A 102 6.40 9.95 -18.82
CA LYS A 102 5.96 11.03 -17.93
C LYS A 102 5.39 10.39 -16.67
N ILE A 103 6.18 10.41 -15.60
CA ILE A 103 5.73 9.96 -14.29
C ILE A 103 4.44 10.71 -13.92
N PRO A 104 3.36 10.01 -13.53
CA PRO A 104 2.08 10.67 -13.23
C PRO A 104 2.28 11.74 -12.18
N LYS A 105 1.74 12.92 -12.45
CA LYS A 105 1.74 14.03 -11.49
C LYS A 105 0.50 13.95 -10.60
N LEU A 106 0.62 14.45 -9.39
CA LEU A 106 -0.55 14.68 -8.56
C LEU A 106 -1.49 15.68 -9.24
N ASN A 107 -2.79 15.43 -9.22
CA ASN A 107 -3.82 16.36 -9.72
C ASN A 107 -4.01 17.55 -8.78
N ILE A 108 -3.52 17.44 -7.55
CA ILE A 108 -3.58 18.46 -6.52
C ILE A 108 -2.31 19.30 -6.54
N LYS A 109 -2.46 20.61 -6.34
CA LYS A 109 -1.33 21.55 -6.24
C LYS A 109 -0.80 21.56 -4.83
N LEU A 110 0.25 20.77 -4.56
CA LEU A 110 0.97 20.84 -3.29
C LEU A 110 2.29 21.60 -3.46
N LYS A 111 2.60 22.42 -2.47
CA LYS A 111 3.92 23.07 -2.40
C LYS A 111 4.97 22.01 -2.15
N LYS A 112 6.11 22.09 -2.83
CA LYS A 112 7.26 21.25 -2.58
C LYS A 112 8.12 21.86 -1.49
N ARG A 113 8.48 21.09 -0.46
CA ARG A 113 9.41 21.50 0.59
C ARG A 113 10.82 21.68 0.01
N LYS A 114 11.46 22.81 0.30
CA LYS A 114 12.88 22.97 0.01
C LYS A 114 13.71 22.15 1.02
N LYS A 115 14.87 21.61 0.63
CA LYS A 115 15.72 20.84 1.56
C LYS A 115 16.17 21.66 2.76
N SER A 116 16.34 22.98 2.60
CA SER A 116 16.69 23.92 3.66
C SER A 116 15.54 24.27 4.59
N GLU A 117 14.26 23.94 4.22
CA GLU A 117 13.13 24.19 5.11
C GLU A 117 13.04 23.11 6.20
N ASP A 118 12.80 23.53 7.43
CA ASP A 118 12.55 22.62 8.53
C ASP A 118 11.31 21.77 8.27
N ILE A 119 11.49 20.45 8.30
CA ILE A 119 10.43 19.47 8.11
C ILE A 119 9.42 19.48 9.28
N LEU A 120 9.82 19.96 10.43
CA LEU A 120 8.97 20.03 11.62
C LEU A 120 8.00 21.22 11.63
N LYS A 121 7.95 22.03 10.56
CA LYS A 121 6.91 23.06 10.42
C LYS A 121 5.52 22.41 10.33
N ASN A 122 4.54 23.06 10.95
CA ASN A 122 3.16 22.55 11.03
C ASN A 122 2.55 22.14 9.68
N HIS A 123 2.88 22.88 8.61
CA HIS A 123 2.39 22.56 7.26
C HIS A 123 2.85 21.16 6.79
N TRP A 124 4.12 20.79 7.00
CA TRP A 124 4.67 19.49 6.57
C TRP A 124 4.19 18.34 7.44
N LYS A 125 4.11 18.56 8.76
CA LYS A 125 3.51 17.62 9.71
C LYS A 125 2.06 17.30 9.32
N GLN A 126 1.30 18.33 8.96
CA GLN A 126 -0.09 18.18 8.58
C GLN A 126 -0.26 17.36 7.28
N ILE A 127 0.58 17.59 6.28
CA ILE A 127 0.57 16.80 5.04
C ILE A 127 0.90 15.33 5.34
N ALA A 128 1.91 15.07 6.18
CA ALA A 128 2.26 13.71 6.59
C ALA A 128 1.12 13.03 7.34
N PHE A 129 0.46 13.75 8.26
CA PHE A 129 -0.71 13.26 8.98
C PHE A 129 -1.84 12.87 8.01
N GLU A 130 -2.19 13.75 7.07
CA GLU A 130 -3.34 13.54 6.19
C GLU A 130 -3.15 12.34 5.25
N VAL A 131 -1.95 12.13 4.71
CA VAL A 131 -1.69 10.95 3.87
C VAL A 131 -1.61 9.67 4.70
N GLN A 132 -1.14 9.74 5.93
CA GLN A 132 -1.12 8.59 6.85
C GLN A 132 -2.54 8.22 7.28
N ASP A 133 -3.36 9.18 7.71
CA ASP A 133 -4.76 8.98 8.10
C ASP A 133 -5.59 8.35 6.96
N GLU A 134 -5.34 8.80 5.72
CA GLU A 134 -5.99 8.21 4.55
C GLU A 134 -5.51 6.79 4.28
N THR A 135 -4.22 6.50 4.49
CA THR A 135 -3.67 5.14 4.36
C THR A 135 -4.29 4.20 5.38
N GLU A 136 -4.45 4.64 6.61
CA GLU A 136 -5.10 3.88 7.68
C GLU A 136 -6.56 3.58 7.35
N LYS A 137 -7.31 4.58 6.85
CA LYS A 137 -8.71 4.39 6.39
C LYS A 137 -8.80 3.39 5.25
N CYS A 138 -7.90 3.47 4.27
CA CYS A 138 -7.83 2.53 3.15
C CYS A 138 -7.62 1.10 3.66
N PHE A 139 -6.69 0.88 4.57
CA PHE A 139 -6.40 -0.43 5.14
C PHE A 139 -7.58 -0.99 5.94
N ILE A 140 -8.19 -0.18 6.78
CA ILE A 140 -9.38 -0.59 7.55
C ILE A 140 -10.53 -0.97 6.59
N HIS A 141 -10.76 -0.16 5.55
CA HIS A 141 -11.78 -0.43 4.56
C HIS A 141 -11.53 -1.79 3.86
N LEU A 142 -10.34 -1.98 3.31
CA LEU A 142 -9.97 -3.22 2.62
C LEU A 142 -10.06 -4.44 3.54
N GLY A 143 -9.61 -4.34 4.79
CA GLY A 143 -9.74 -5.40 5.77
C GLY A 143 -11.19 -5.81 6.01
N LYS A 144 -12.10 -4.83 6.16
CA LYS A 144 -13.53 -5.07 6.36
C LYS A 144 -14.21 -5.67 5.11
N GLU A 145 -13.77 -5.28 3.91
CA GLU A 145 -14.33 -5.88 2.68
C GLU A 145 -13.89 -7.34 2.53
N ILE A 146 -12.65 -7.65 2.86
CA ILE A 146 -12.15 -9.04 2.85
C ILE A 146 -12.90 -9.92 3.85
N GLU A 147 -13.19 -9.44 5.04
CA GLU A 147 -13.97 -10.19 6.05
C GLU A 147 -15.36 -10.61 5.55
N LYS A 148 -15.97 -9.82 4.65
CA LYS A 148 -17.28 -10.15 4.08
C LYS A 148 -17.23 -11.33 3.10
N VAL A 149 -16.07 -11.55 2.48
CA VAL A 149 -15.89 -12.51 1.39
C VAL A 149 -15.25 -13.80 1.87
N ILE A 150 -14.36 -13.72 2.88
CA ILE A 150 -13.57 -14.85 3.35
C ILE A 150 -13.86 -15.12 4.82
N ASN A 151 -14.24 -16.36 5.12
CA ASN A 151 -14.38 -16.83 6.50
C ASN A 151 -13.02 -17.31 7.05
N SER A 152 -12.06 -16.41 7.18
CA SER A 152 -10.76 -16.69 7.81
C SER A 152 -10.56 -15.80 9.02
N LYS A 153 -9.91 -16.35 10.04
CA LYS A 153 -9.47 -15.58 11.22
C LYS A 153 -8.06 -15.00 11.05
N ASN A 154 -7.36 -15.39 10.02
CA ASN A 154 -5.97 -15.01 9.78
C ASN A 154 -5.89 -14.17 8.52
N ILE A 155 -5.04 -13.14 8.54
CA ILE A 155 -4.75 -12.30 7.37
C ILE A 155 -3.25 -12.24 7.14
N CYS A 156 -2.85 -12.35 5.87
CA CYS A 156 -1.49 -12.08 5.42
C CYS A 156 -1.49 -10.82 4.54
N ILE A 157 -0.51 -9.93 4.77
CA ILE A 157 -0.38 -8.70 3.99
C ILE A 157 1.01 -8.65 3.38
N ALA A 158 1.08 -8.36 2.08
CA ALA A 158 2.32 -8.14 1.34
C ALA A 158 2.19 -6.92 0.43
N GLY A 159 3.33 -6.45 -0.09
CA GLY A 159 3.45 -5.23 -0.88
C GLY A 159 4.17 -4.13 -0.10
N GLY A 160 4.66 -3.09 -0.79
CA GLY A 160 5.43 -2.01 -0.16
C GLY A 160 4.67 -1.25 0.92
N VAL A 161 3.34 -1.11 0.78
CA VAL A 161 2.50 -0.42 1.77
C VAL A 161 2.36 -1.24 3.06
N ALA A 162 2.54 -2.56 3.01
CA ALA A 162 2.56 -3.43 4.20
C ALA A 162 3.74 -3.13 5.16
N LEU A 163 4.73 -2.34 4.74
CA LEU A 163 5.76 -1.80 5.64
C LEU A 163 5.21 -0.71 6.59
N ASN A 164 3.99 -0.22 6.35
CA ASN A 164 3.35 0.76 7.22
C ASN A 164 2.74 0.07 8.46
N SER A 165 3.56 -0.07 9.50
CA SER A 165 3.17 -0.75 10.74
C SER A 165 1.97 -0.11 11.43
N VAL A 166 1.80 1.21 11.31
CA VAL A 166 0.66 1.94 11.90
C VAL A 166 -0.64 1.57 11.19
N ALA A 167 -0.64 1.55 9.84
CA ALA A 167 -1.82 1.14 9.08
C ALA A 167 -2.17 -0.33 9.31
N ASN A 168 -1.17 -1.21 9.42
CA ASN A 168 -1.36 -2.62 9.75
C ASN A 168 -2.03 -2.81 11.10
N GLN A 169 -1.55 -2.11 12.14
CA GLN A 169 -2.14 -2.16 13.47
C GLN A 169 -3.57 -1.61 13.49
N LYS A 170 -3.85 -0.55 12.72
CA LYS A 170 -5.20 0.00 12.58
C LYS A 170 -6.15 -0.98 11.90
N LEU A 171 -5.71 -1.64 10.82
CA LEU A 171 -6.48 -2.71 10.20
C LEU A 171 -6.81 -3.79 11.21
N PHE A 172 -5.80 -4.34 11.90
CA PHE A 172 -5.97 -5.42 12.87
C PHE A 172 -6.95 -5.07 13.98
N ASN A 173 -6.83 -3.86 14.55
CA ASN A 173 -7.70 -3.40 15.64
C ASN A 173 -9.15 -3.09 15.20
N ASN A 174 -9.41 -2.93 13.92
CA ASN A 174 -10.73 -2.57 13.39
C ASN A 174 -11.41 -3.68 12.58
N THR A 175 -10.84 -4.88 12.60
CA THR A 175 -11.34 -6.09 11.93
C THR A 175 -11.47 -7.23 12.93
N SER A 176 -12.12 -8.33 12.55
CA SER A 176 -12.29 -9.51 13.40
C SER A 176 -11.16 -10.52 13.29
N PHE A 177 -10.13 -10.24 12.48
CA PHE A 177 -8.96 -11.11 12.37
C PHE A 177 -8.30 -11.32 13.74
N LYS A 178 -7.87 -12.56 14.00
CA LYS A 178 -7.22 -12.96 15.25
C LYS A 178 -5.70 -12.94 15.14
N ASP A 179 -5.20 -13.21 13.92
CA ASP A 179 -3.79 -13.22 13.62
C ASP A 179 -3.51 -12.44 12.32
N ILE A 180 -2.40 -11.73 12.34
CA ILE A 180 -1.88 -11.02 11.17
C ILE A 180 -0.45 -11.46 10.91
N PHE A 181 -0.16 -11.85 9.67
CA PHE A 181 1.19 -12.17 9.25
C PHE A 181 1.67 -11.20 8.19
N ILE A 182 2.81 -10.56 8.45
CA ILE A 182 3.49 -9.67 7.53
C ILE A 182 4.97 -10.09 7.49
N TYR A 183 5.40 -10.58 6.34
CA TYR A 183 6.81 -10.94 6.18
C TYR A 183 7.68 -9.69 6.30
N PRO A 184 8.81 -9.69 7.02
CA PRO A 184 9.63 -8.49 7.23
C PRO A 184 10.10 -7.83 5.92
N ALA A 185 10.39 -8.60 4.88
CA ALA A 185 10.67 -8.11 3.54
C ALA A 185 9.43 -8.16 2.66
N CYS A 186 8.30 -7.60 3.10
CA CYS A 186 7.01 -7.70 2.43
C CYS A 186 6.88 -6.88 1.13
N SER A 187 7.88 -6.07 0.77
CA SER A 187 7.99 -5.37 -0.52
C SER A 187 8.67 -6.24 -1.60
N ASP A 188 9.09 -5.63 -2.70
CA ASP A 188 9.83 -6.28 -3.79
C ASP A 188 11.06 -7.08 -3.29
N ALA A 189 11.65 -6.68 -2.17
CA ALA A 189 12.74 -7.41 -1.52
C ALA A 189 12.35 -8.84 -1.07
N GLY A 190 11.06 -9.14 -0.92
CA GLY A 190 10.56 -10.46 -0.57
C GLY A 190 10.38 -11.41 -1.76
N VAL A 191 10.43 -10.90 -2.99
CA VAL A 191 10.21 -11.71 -4.19
C VAL A 191 11.22 -12.88 -4.30
N PRO A 192 12.53 -12.67 -4.10
CA PRO A 192 13.50 -13.77 -4.14
C PRO A 192 13.21 -14.86 -3.11
N PHE A 193 12.79 -14.47 -1.90
CA PHE A 193 12.40 -15.42 -0.86
C PHE A 193 11.14 -16.21 -1.25
N GLY A 194 10.12 -15.52 -1.75
CA GLY A 194 8.90 -16.16 -2.25
C GLY A 194 9.18 -17.17 -3.36
N LEU A 195 10.06 -16.82 -4.31
CA LEU A 195 10.50 -17.72 -5.39
C LEU A 195 11.25 -18.95 -4.83
N ALA A 196 12.12 -18.76 -3.85
CA ALA A 196 12.84 -19.88 -3.22
C ALA A 196 11.87 -20.84 -2.51
N ILE A 197 10.91 -20.32 -1.76
CA ILE A 197 9.87 -21.12 -1.09
C ILE A 197 9.00 -21.84 -2.13
N TRP A 198 8.56 -21.13 -3.18
CA TRP A 198 7.77 -21.73 -4.26
C TRP A 198 8.54 -22.86 -4.95
N ALA A 199 9.82 -22.66 -5.26
CA ALA A 199 10.66 -23.70 -5.86
C ALA A 199 10.81 -24.92 -4.95
N LEU A 200 11.00 -24.73 -3.64
CA LEU A 200 11.07 -25.82 -2.66
C LEU A 200 9.78 -26.64 -2.62
N TYR A 201 8.61 -26.00 -2.67
CA TYR A 201 7.32 -26.70 -2.65
C TYR A 201 7.01 -27.43 -3.95
N ASN A 202 7.47 -26.90 -5.09
CA ASN A 202 7.14 -27.47 -6.41
C ASN A 202 8.25 -28.38 -6.99
N HIS A 203 9.41 -28.46 -6.35
CA HIS A 203 10.51 -29.27 -6.86
C HIS A 203 10.35 -30.75 -6.49
N PRO A 204 10.36 -31.69 -7.44
CA PRO A 204 10.05 -33.11 -7.19
C PRO A 204 11.02 -33.82 -6.21
N LYS A 205 12.24 -33.31 -6.05
CA LYS A 205 13.24 -33.86 -5.12
C LYS A 205 13.13 -33.32 -3.69
N PHE A 206 12.37 -32.22 -3.45
CA PHE A 206 12.22 -31.60 -2.13
C PHE A 206 10.83 -31.90 -1.59
N LYS A 207 10.70 -33.01 -0.86
CA LYS A 207 9.52 -33.23 0.00
C LYS A 207 9.76 -32.48 1.30
N LEU A 208 9.14 -31.33 1.45
CA LEU A 208 9.07 -30.66 2.75
C LEU A 208 8.32 -31.61 3.70
N LYS A 209 9.03 -32.18 4.68
CA LYS A 209 8.40 -32.93 5.77
C LYS A 209 7.40 -31.97 6.44
N ASN A 210 6.18 -32.47 6.71
CA ASN A 210 5.12 -31.72 7.38
C ASN A 210 5.70 -30.88 8.53
N ARG A 211 5.73 -29.57 8.35
CA ARG A 211 6.00 -28.67 9.47
C ARG A 211 4.82 -28.79 10.41
N LYS A 212 5.07 -29.23 11.63
CA LYS A 212 4.12 -29.01 12.71
C LYS A 212 3.94 -27.50 12.81
N THR A 213 2.73 -27.02 12.59
CA THR A 213 2.34 -25.66 12.93
C THR A 213 2.69 -25.44 14.39
N ILE A 214 3.52 -24.44 14.65
CA ILE A 214 3.79 -23.96 16.01
C ILE A 214 2.55 -23.23 16.47
#